data_6081f240dc8cf6a9fd88fb1cfa1008f6
#
_entry.id   6081f240dc8cf6a9fd88fb1cfa1008f6
#
_cell.length_a   1.000
_cell.length_b   1.000
_cell.length_c   1.000
_cell.angle_alpha   90.00
_cell.angle_beta   90.00
_cell.angle_gamma   90.00
#
_symmetry.space_group_name_H-M   'P 1'
#
loop_
_entity.id
_entity.type
_entity.pdbx_description
1 polymer ?
#
loop_
_entity_poly.entity_id
_entity_poly.type
_entity_poly.pdbx_seq_one_letter_code
_entity_poly.pdbx_strand_id
1 'polypeptide(L)'
;MLYSFMVEILLVFLQFVSIFSKKIKVFLRTRNGILETVLQKIRVNDRVLWFHCASLGEFEQARPLIEGCKEKYPNHKIILTFFSPSGYDVQKNYPLADVITYLPFDRKRTLRKFIEILNPEVLFLIKYEFWPNLIQELYQKEIPIFSVVSIFRKEQVFFKPYGFYMKNLLKKVHCFFVQNVESQNLLRSINITNSKIIG
;
A
#
# COMPACT_ATOMS: atom_id res chain seq x y z
N MET A 1 13.54 -7.76 11.38
CA MET A 1 14.81 -8.08 10.73
C MET A 1 14.68 -9.23 9.73
N LEU A 2 14.17 -10.41 10.11
CA LEU A 2 14.08 -11.59 9.22
C LEU A 2 13.30 -11.31 7.91
N TYR A 3 12.11 -10.71 7.98
CA TYR A 3 11.31 -10.39 6.79
C TYR A 3 12.08 -9.50 5.80
N SER A 4 12.68 -8.41 6.26
CA SER A 4 13.45 -7.50 5.37
C SER A 4 14.62 -8.21 4.71
N PHE A 5 15.30 -9.11 5.42
CA PHE A 5 16.36 -9.94 4.86
C PHE A 5 15.83 -10.90 3.79
N MET A 6 14.68 -11.54 4.03
CA MET A 6 14.02 -12.40 3.03
C MET A 6 13.63 -11.62 1.77
N VAL A 7 13.16 -10.37 1.92
CA VAL A 7 12.85 -9.51 0.77
C VAL A 7 14.10 -9.21 -0.06
N GLU A 8 15.24 -8.91 0.58
CA GLU A 8 16.51 -8.68 -0.13
C GLU A 8 16.95 -9.92 -0.90
N ILE A 9 16.93 -11.11 -0.26
CA ILE A 9 17.26 -12.38 -0.93
C ILE A 9 16.33 -12.63 -2.13
N LEU A 10 15.03 -12.44 -1.94
CA LEU A 10 14.06 -12.62 -3.02
C LEU A 10 14.36 -11.69 -4.20
N LEU A 11 14.68 -10.42 -3.94
CA LEU A 11 14.98 -9.47 -5.02
C LEU A 11 16.27 -9.81 -5.75
N VAL A 12 17.31 -10.25 -5.04
CA VAL A 12 18.56 -10.75 -5.65
C VAL A 12 18.27 -11.98 -6.51
N PHE A 13 17.47 -12.93 -6.02
CA PHE A 13 17.04 -14.08 -6.78
C PHE A 13 16.25 -13.69 -8.05
N LEU A 14 15.28 -12.77 -7.91
CA LEU A 14 14.53 -12.26 -9.06
C LEU A 14 15.42 -11.54 -10.09
N GLN A 15 16.45 -10.81 -9.64
CA GLN A 15 17.44 -10.22 -10.53
C GLN A 15 18.19 -11.29 -11.33
N PHE A 16 18.62 -12.37 -10.69
CA PHE A 16 19.25 -13.50 -11.39
C PHE A 16 18.28 -14.13 -12.40
N VAL A 17 17.05 -14.44 -12.00
CA VAL A 17 16.04 -15.03 -12.92
C VAL A 17 15.68 -14.08 -14.07
N SER A 18 15.80 -12.76 -13.86
CA SER A 18 15.53 -11.77 -14.91
C SER A 18 16.47 -11.84 -16.11
N ILE A 19 17.62 -12.51 -15.97
CA ILE A 19 18.54 -12.78 -17.09
C ILE A 19 17.87 -13.70 -18.10
N PHE A 20 17.08 -14.67 -17.60
CA PHE A 20 16.42 -15.71 -18.40
C PHE A 20 14.95 -15.40 -18.71
N SER A 21 14.33 -14.44 -17.99
CA SER A 21 12.90 -14.15 -18.10
C SER A 21 12.66 -12.67 -18.44
N LYS A 22 12.25 -12.41 -19.67
CA LYS A 22 11.85 -11.06 -20.12
C LYS A 22 10.74 -10.45 -19.27
N LYS A 23 9.78 -11.27 -18.82
CA LYS A 23 8.65 -10.84 -17.97
C LYS A 23 9.14 -10.33 -16.60
N ILE A 24 10.04 -11.07 -15.95
CA ILE A 24 10.62 -10.68 -14.65
C ILE A 24 11.51 -9.43 -14.83
N LYS A 25 12.29 -9.37 -15.91
CA LYS A 25 13.10 -8.20 -16.22
C LYS A 25 12.25 -6.93 -16.36
N VAL A 26 11.14 -6.98 -17.07
CA VAL A 26 10.19 -5.86 -17.19
C VAL A 26 9.61 -5.51 -15.83
N PHE A 27 9.13 -6.50 -15.06
CA PHE A 27 8.57 -6.29 -13.71
C PHE A 27 9.54 -5.58 -12.76
N LEU A 28 10.83 -5.94 -12.78
CA LEU A 28 11.85 -5.26 -11.97
C LEU A 28 12.11 -3.83 -12.46
N ARG A 29 12.16 -3.64 -13.78
CA ARG A 29 12.42 -2.33 -14.40
C ARG A 29 11.32 -1.30 -14.18
N THR A 30 10.06 -1.73 -14.02
CA THR A 30 8.93 -0.82 -13.77
C THR A 30 9.07 -0.03 -12.47
N ARG A 31 9.96 -0.44 -11.56
CA ARG A 31 10.23 0.26 -10.30
C ARG A 31 11.48 1.13 -10.33
N ASN A 32 12.17 1.20 -11.47
CA ASN A 32 13.28 2.13 -11.64
C ASN A 32 12.73 3.55 -11.83
N GLY A 33 13.38 4.54 -11.24
CA GLY A 33 13.00 5.94 -11.41
C GLY A 33 11.76 6.39 -10.63
N ILE A 34 11.19 5.55 -9.74
CA ILE A 34 10.01 5.92 -8.95
C ILE A 34 10.29 7.15 -8.06
N LEU A 35 11.45 7.16 -7.38
CA LEU A 35 11.80 8.25 -6.47
C LEU A 35 11.98 9.57 -7.24
N GLU A 36 12.60 9.52 -8.39
CA GLU A 36 12.80 10.65 -9.29
C GLU A 36 11.46 11.18 -9.82
N THR A 37 10.57 10.29 -10.22
CA THR A 37 9.21 10.66 -10.66
C THR A 37 8.44 11.40 -9.59
N VAL A 38 8.53 10.96 -8.33
CA VAL A 38 7.83 11.59 -7.22
C VAL A 38 8.49 12.93 -6.86
N LEU A 39 9.82 12.99 -6.80
CA LEU A 39 10.58 14.22 -6.52
C LEU A 39 10.28 15.34 -7.52
N GLN A 40 10.01 15.01 -8.78
CA GLN A 40 9.67 16.01 -9.80
C GLN A 40 8.27 16.61 -9.62
N LYS A 41 7.34 15.89 -8.98
CA LYS A 41 5.92 16.26 -8.90
C LYS A 41 5.46 16.70 -7.51
N ILE A 42 6.16 16.28 -6.45
CA ILE A 42 5.82 16.60 -5.06
C ILE A 42 6.81 17.59 -4.48
N ARG A 43 6.29 18.64 -3.86
CA ARG A 43 7.04 19.68 -3.17
C ARG A 43 6.93 19.49 -1.66
N VAL A 44 7.88 20.04 -0.91
CA VAL A 44 7.97 19.89 0.56
C VAL A 44 6.69 20.35 1.30
N ASN A 45 5.99 21.35 0.77
CA ASN A 45 4.79 21.92 1.39
C ASN A 45 3.48 21.33 0.83
N ASP A 46 3.55 20.34 -0.05
CA ASP A 46 2.34 19.70 -0.57
C ASP A 46 1.70 18.83 0.53
N ARG A 47 0.40 18.96 0.69
CA ARG A 47 -0.40 18.06 1.51
C ARG A 47 -0.79 16.84 0.68
N VAL A 48 -0.44 15.66 1.14
CA VAL A 48 -0.52 14.44 0.33
C VAL A 48 -1.49 13.42 0.93
N LEU A 49 -2.43 12.97 0.11
CA LEU A 49 -3.26 11.79 0.35
C LEU A 49 -2.75 10.64 -0.53
N TRP A 50 -2.33 9.55 0.09
CA TRP A 50 -1.75 8.42 -0.63
C TRP A 50 -2.72 7.25 -0.69
N PHE A 51 -3.01 6.77 -1.90
CA PHE A 51 -3.83 5.58 -2.16
C PHE A 51 -2.96 4.48 -2.75
N HIS A 52 -3.07 3.27 -2.22
CA HIS A 52 -2.41 2.10 -2.77
C HIS A 52 -3.44 1.04 -3.19
N CYS A 53 -3.42 0.70 -4.47
CA CYS A 53 -4.23 -0.34 -5.11
C CYS A 53 -3.31 -1.33 -5.80
N ALA A 54 -3.31 -2.61 -5.42
CA ALA A 54 -2.42 -3.57 -6.07
C ALA A 54 -2.77 -3.80 -7.55
N SER A 55 -4.05 -3.66 -7.92
CA SER A 55 -4.58 -4.00 -9.24
C SER A 55 -5.66 -3.02 -9.71
N LEU A 56 -6.11 -3.16 -10.97
CA LEU A 56 -7.23 -2.41 -11.53
C LEU A 56 -8.53 -2.63 -10.73
N GLY A 57 -8.84 -3.88 -10.35
CA GLY A 57 -10.07 -4.17 -9.60
C GLY A 57 -10.10 -3.52 -8.20
N GLU A 58 -8.94 -3.31 -7.58
CA GLU A 58 -8.84 -2.56 -6.33
C GLU A 58 -8.98 -1.05 -6.56
N PHE A 59 -8.43 -0.55 -7.66
CA PHE A 59 -8.62 0.84 -8.05
C PHE A 59 -10.10 1.18 -8.24
N GLU A 60 -10.88 0.32 -8.91
CA GLU A 60 -12.33 0.56 -9.10
C GLU A 60 -13.08 0.66 -7.75
N GLN A 61 -12.63 -0.08 -6.74
CA GLN A 61 -13.18 0.03 -5.39
C GLN A 61 -12.69 1.30 -4.64
N ALA A 62 -11.50 1.78 -4.95
CA ALA A 62 -10.95 3.00 -4.38
C ALA A 62 -11.48 4.27 -5.04
N ARG A 63 -11.92 4.20 -6.30
CA ARG A 63 -12.31 5.35 -7.13
C ARG A 63 -13.31 6.29 -6.43
N PRO A 64 -14.44 5.82 -5.87
CA PRO A 64 -15.38 6.71 -5.18
C PRO A 64 -14.74 7.43 -3.98
N LEU A 65 -13.83 6.77 -3.26
CA LEU A 65 -13.10 7.38 -2.15
C LEU A 65 -12.13 8.45 -2.65
N ILE A 66 -11.40 8.18 -3.73
CA ILE A 66 -10.48 9.16 -4.36
C ILE A 66 -11.25 10.40 -4.82
N GLU A 67 -12.38 10.19 -5.52
CA GLU A 67 -13.25 11.27 -6.00
C GLU A 67 -13.77 12.12 -4.85
N GLY A 68 -14.34 11.50 -3.81
CA GLY A 68 -14.80 12.21 -2.61
C GLY A 68 -13.68 12.92 -1.84
N CYS A 69 -12.47 12.35 -1.79
CA CYS A 69 -11.33 13.03 -1.19
C CYS A 69 -10.89 14.24 -2.02
N LYS A 70 -10.89 14.15 -3.35
CA LYS A 70 -10.51 15.28 -4.21
C LYS A 70 -11.51 16.41 -4.13
N GLU A 71 -12.80 16.10 -4.06
CA GLU A 71 -13.86 17.09 -3.85
C GLU A 71 -13.73 17.80 -2.49
N LYS A 72 -13.57 17.02 -1.43
CA LYS A 72 -13.51 17.56 -0.05
C LYS A 72 -12.18 18.25 0.27
N TYR A 73 -11.09 17.82 -0.37
CA TYR A 73 -9.74 18.30 -0.14
C TYR A 73 -9.06 18.72 -1.45
N PRO A 74 -9.57 19.75 -2.17
CA PRO A 74 -9.11 20.12 -3.52
C PRO A 74 -7.63 20.52 -3.58
N ASN A 75 -7.09 21.04 -2.48
CA ASN A 75 -5.69 21.48 -2.38
C ASN A 75 -4.71 20.35 -2.04
N HIS A 76 -5.20 19.13 -1.75
CA HIS A 76 -4.32 18.00 -1.51
C HIS A 76 -3.87 17.37 -2.83
N LYS A 77 -2.61 16.93 -2.85
CA LYS A 77 -2.06 16.08 -3.89
C LYS A 77 -2.51 14.65 -3.67
N ILE A 78 -3.07 14.03 -4.70
CA ILE A 78 -3.42 12.62 -4.68
C ILE A 78 -2.30 11.81 -5.31
N ILE A 79 -1.73 10.90 -4.52
CA ILE A 79 -0.76 9.93 -4.98
C ILE A 79 -1.44 8.58 -5.09
N LEU A 80 -1.40 8.01 -6.28
CA LEU A 80 -1.93 6.69 -6.56
C LEU A 80 -0.80 5.74 -6.91
N THR A 81 -0.65 4.67 -6.13
CA THR A 81 0.35 3.66 -6.37
C THR A 81 -0.27 2.32 -6.71
N PHE A 82 0.33 1.62 -7.70
CA PHE A 82 -0.04 0.26 -8.09
C PHE A 82 1.08 -0.73 -7.80
N PHE A 83 0.72 -2.00 -7.59
CA PHE A 83 1.70 -3.07 -7.56
C PHE A 83 1.78 -3.79 -8.91
N SER A 84 0.63 -4.05 -9.54
CA SER A 84 0.50 -4.77 -10.80
C SER A 84 0.47 -3.82 -12.00
N PRO A 85 1.06 -4.21 -13.15
CA PRO A 85 0.90 -3.52 -14.42
C PRO A 85 -0.57 -3.35 -14.85
N SER A 86 -1.43 -4.31 -14.53
CA SER A 86 -2.85 -4.26 -14.91
C SER A 86 -3.59 -3.01 -14.39
N GLY A 87 -3.21 -2.51 -13.23
CA GLY A 87 -3.76 -1.26 -12.71
C GLY A 87 -3.06 -0.04 -13.31
N TYR A 88 -1.73 -0.05 -13.28
CA TYR A 88 -0.93 1.08 -13.73
C TYR A 88 -1.14 1.41 -15.22
N ASP A 89 -1.07 0.41 -16.10
CA ASP A 89 -1.13 0.64 -17.55
C ASP A 89 -2.48 1.22 -18.00
N VAL A 90 -3.56 0.84 -17.31
CA VAL A 90 -4.91 1.35 -17.58
C VAL A 90 -5.11 2.74 -16.95
N GLN A 91 -4.59 2.98 -15.74
CA GLN A 91 -4.90 4.18 -14.98
C GLN A 91 -3.78 5.23 -14.91
N LYS A 92 -2.67 5.05 -15.65
CA LYS A 92 -1.53 5.97 -15.63
C LYS A 92 -1.85 7.43 -16.00
N ASN A 93 -3.02 7.67 -16.59
CA ASN A 93 -3.52 9.00 -16.97
C ASN A 93 -4.80 9.37 -16.21
N TYR A 94 -5.09 8.74 -15.06
CA TYR A 94 -6.28 9.05 -14.27
C TYR A 94 -6.24 10.52 -13.81
N PRO A 95 -7.27 11.34 -14.18
CA PRO A 95 -7.16 12.81 -14.09
C PRO A 95 -7.17 13.37 -12.67
N LEU A 96 -7.66 12.61 -11.68
CA LEU A 96 -7.76 13.10 -10.30
C LEU A 96 -6.51 12.79 -9.46
N ALA A 97 -5.55 12.03 -9.99
CA ALA A 97 -4.30 11.76 -9.29
C ALA A 97 -3.16 12.63 -9.84
N ASP A 98 -2.46 13.34 -8.97
CA ASP A 98 -1.33 14.19 -9.32
C ASP A 98 -0.08 13.38 -9.64
N VAL A 99 0.10 12.23 -8.97
CA VAL A 99 1.17 11.28 -9.25
C VAL A 99 0.61 9.87 -9.32
N ILE A 100 0.91 9.16 -10.40
CA ILE A 100 0.59 7.75 -10.56
C ILE A 100 1.89 7.01 -10.81
N THR A 101 2.18 5.99 -9.98
CA THR A 101 3.41 5.23 -10.07
C THR A 101 3.24 3.82 -9.50
N TYR A 102 4.28 3.00 -9.62
CA TYR A 102 4.32 1.74 -8.90
C TYR A 102 4.69 1.95 -7.43
N LEU A 103 4.19 1.10 -6.54
CA LEU A 103 4.73 0.98 -5.20
C LEU A 103 6.18 0.46 -5.29
N PRO A 104 7.16 1.07 -4.62
CA PRO A 104 8.48 0.48 -4.48
C PRO A 104 8.39 -0.93 -3.88
N PHE A 105 9.33 -1.81 -4.22
CA PHE A 105 9.44 -3.08 -3.50
C PHE A 105 9.56 -2.83 -1.99
N ASP A 106 9.04 -3.76 -1.18
CA ASP A 106 8.95 -3.62 0.28
C ASP A 106 10.34 -3.66 0.97
N ARG A 107 11.30 -2.89 0.41
CA ARG A 107 12.66 -2.68 0.93
C ARG A 107 12.66 -1.49 1.87
N LYS A 108 13.03 -1.72 3.11
CA LYS A 108 13.02 -0.71 4.15
C LYS A 108 13.68 0.62 3.75
N ARG A 109 14.89 0.57 3.15
CA ARG A 109 15.63 1.77 2.73
C ARG A 109 14.90 2.57 1.64
N THR A 110 14.35 1.86 0.65
CA THR A 110 13.66 2.50 -0.49
C THR A 110 12.32 3.11 -0.04
N LEU A 111 11.56 2.35 0.77
CA LEU A 111 10.29 2.83 1.32
C LEU A 111 10.47 4.04 2.24
N ARG A 112 11.49 4.03 3.10
CA ARG A 112 11.79 5.19 3.93
C ARG A 112 12.01 6.45 3.12
N LYS A 113 12.84 6.38 2.07
CA LYS A 113 13.06 7.51 1.16
C LYS A 113 11.79 7.92 0.43
N PHE A 114 11.02 6.96 -0.05
CA PHE A 114 9.75 7.21 -0.74
C PHE A 114 8.75 7.93 0.17
N ILE A 115 8.59 7.48 1.41
CA ILE A 115 7.72 8.10 2.42
C ILE A 115 8.24 9.51 2.80
N GLU A 116 9.56 9.68 2.91
CA GLU A 116 10.16 11.00 3.19
C GLU A 116 9.90 12.02 2.08
N ILE A 117 9.97 11.60 0.82
CA ILE A 117 9.65 12.46 -0.32
C ILE A 117 8.16 12.79 -0.37
N LEU A 118 7.29 11.79 -0.18
CA LEU A 118 5.85 11.99 -0.21
C LEU A 118 5.34 12.80 0.97
N ASN A 119 5.90 12.57 2.14
CA ASN A 119 5.44 13.10 3.43
C ASN A 119 3.89 13.04 3.56
N PRO A 120 3.26 11.87 3.40
CA PRO A 120 1.81 11.79 3.28
C PRO A 120 1.14 12.03 4.64
N GLU A 121 -0.02 12.70 4.63
CA GLU A 121 -0.85 12.84 5.83
C GLU A 121 -1.56 11.53 6.20
N VAL A 122 -1.78 10.66 5.21
CA VAL A 122 -2.49 9.40 5.38
C VAL A 122 -2.17 8.44 4.23
N LEU A 123 -2.17 7.13 4.54
CA LEU A 123 -2.19 6.07 3.52
C LEU A 123 -3.52 5.31 3.58
N PHE A 124 -4.19 5.20 2.43
CA PHE A 124 -5.31 4.30 2.20
C PHE A 124 -4.83 3.04 1.49
N LEU A 125 -4.87 1.89 2.19
CA LEU A 125 -4.60 0.57 1.64
C LEU A 125 -5.91 -0.07 1.20
N ILE A 126 -6.03 -0.44 -0.06
CA ILE A 126 -7.23 -1.08 -0.57
C ILE A 126 -7.09 -2.60 -0.39
N LYS A 127 -8.09 -3.21 0.24
CA LYS A 127 -8.12 -4.62 0.65
C LYS A 127 -7.03 -4.97 1.67
N TYR A 128 -6.15 -5.94 1.39
CA TYR A 128 -5.22 -6.55 2.35
C TYR A 128 -3.76 -6.45 1.93
N GLU A 129 -3.40 -5.35 1.30
CA GLU A 129 -2.01 -5.07 0.90
C GLU A 129 -1.12 -4.68 2.10
N PHE A 130 -1.06 -5.57 3.09
CA PHE A 130 -0.32 -5.34 4.34
C PHE A 130 1.17 -5.64 4.20
N TRP A 131 1.89 -4.77 3.50
CA TRP A 131 3.32 -4.83 3.30
C TRP A 131 4.07 -4.50 4.60
N PRO A 132 4.84 -5.45 5.18
CA PRO A 132 5.39 -5.28 6.52
C PRO A 132 6.33 -4.09 6.71
N ASN A 133 7.27 -3.87 5.78
CA ASN A 133 8.19 -2.74 5.93
C ASN A 133 7.47 -1.40 5.68
N LEU A 134 6.54 -1.34 4.72
CA LEU A 134 5.72 -0.16 4.47
C LEU A 134 4.95 0.26 5.73
N ILE A 135 4.19 -0.67 6.32
CA ILE A 135 3.41 -0.38 7.53
C ILE A 135 4.33 0.01 8.69
N GLN A 136 5.49 -0.65 8.84
CA GLN A 136 6.43 -0.34 9.90
C GLN A 136 7.03 1.07 9.76
N GLU A 137 7.43 1.49 8.55
CA GLU A 137 8.00 2.81 8.32
C GLU A 137 6.96 3.93 8.50
N LEU A 138 5.71 3.72 8.05
CA LEU A 138 4.62 4.68 8.27
C LEU A 138 4.27 4.81 9.76
N TYR A 139 4.17 3.66 10.46
CA TYR A 139 3.89 3.65 11.90
C TYR A 139 4.98 4.39 12.70
N GLN A 140 6.27 4.23 12.34
CA GLN A 140 7.37 4.94 13.01
C GLN A 140 7.34 6.46 12.78
N LYS A 141 6.71 6.90 11.69
CA LYS A 141 6.52 8.32 11.36
C LYS A 141 5.14 8.86 11.81
N GLU A 142 4.39 8.05 12.56
CA GLU A 142 3.04 8.39 13.05
C GLU A 142 2.04 8.73 11.93
N ILE A 143 2.30 8.25 10.70
CA ILE A 143 1.40 8.46 9.56
C ILE A 143 0.26 7.44 9.65
N PRO A 144 -1.01 7.87 9.75
CA PRO A 144 -2.15 6.98 9.86
C PRO A 144 -2.35 6.15 8.60
N ILE A 145 -2.68 4.86 8.82
CA ILE A 145 -2.96 3.89 7.77
C ILE A 145 -4.43 3.47 7.90
N PHE A 146 -5.20 3.63 6.85
CA PHE A 146 -6.56 3.13 6.75
C PHE A 146 -6.61 1.96 5.77
N SER A 147 -7.11 0.81 6.23
CA SER A 147 -7.40 -0.33 5.36
C SER A 147 -8.85 -0.25 4.93
N VAL A 148 -9.10 -0.14 3.63
CA VAL A 148 -10.43 0.12 3.08
C VAL A 148 -10.91 -1.06 2.23
N VAL A 149 -12.20 -1.38 2.33
CA VAL A 149 -12.85 -2.47 1.56
C VAL A 149 -12.21 -3.84 1.87
N SER A 150 -11.78 -4.05 3.11
CA SER A 150 -11.10 -5.28 3.52
C SER A 150 -12.09 -6.40 3.84
N ILE A 151 -11.74 -7.63 3.43
CA ILE A 151 -12.44 -8.85 3.82
C ILE A 151 -11.43 -9.78 4.49
N PHE A 152 -11.71 -10.16 5.74
CA PHE A 152 -10.87 -11.11 6.46
C PHE A 152 -11.48 -12.53 6.45
N ARG A 153 -10.61 -13.55 6.44
CA ARG A 153 -10.97 -14.96 6.44
C ARG A 153 -10.11 -15.71 7.46
N LYS A 154 -10.68 -16.73 8.11
CA LYS A 154 -10.01 -17.55 9.16
C LYS A 154 -8.72 -18.22 8.69
N GLU A 155 -8.63 -18.50 7.39
CA GLU A 155 -7.47 -19.17 6.78
C GLU A 155 -6.25 -18.27 6.67
N GLN A 156 -6.43 -16.96 6.74
CA GLN A 156 -5.33 -16.00 6.61
C GLN A 156 -4.37 -16.10 7.81
N VAL A 157 -3.11 -15.84 7.54
CA VAL A 157 -2.00 -15.95 8.49
C VAL A 157 -2.21 -15.15 9.78
N PHE A 158 -2.94 -14.06 9.73
CA PHE A 158 -3.23 -13.18 10.86
C PHE A 158 -3.96 -13.90 12.02
N PHE A 159 -4.74 -14.94 11.68
CA PHE A 159 -5.58 -15.69 12.62
C PHE A 159 -5.01 -17.06 12.97
N LYS A 160 -3.79 -17.38 12.48
CA LYS A 160 -3.11 -18.64 12.77
C LYS A 160 -2.20 -18.51 13.99
N PRO A 161 -1.94 -19.60 14.73
CA PRO A 161 -1.03 -19.57 15.89
C PRO A 161 0.37 -19.06 15.55
N TYR A 162 0.87 -19.40 14.36
CA TYR A 162 2.18 -18.96 13.85
C TYR A 162 2.16 -17.56 13.24
N GLY A 163 1.01 -16.90 13.16
CA GLY A 163 0.82 -15.58 12.54
C GLY A 163 1.15 -14.39 13.43
N PHE A 164 1.82 -14.58 14.57
CA PHE A 164 2.07 -13.54 15.57
C PHE A 164 2.70 -12.26 14.99
N TYR A 165 3.67 -12.40 14.09
CA TYR A 165 4.30 -11.25 13.44
C TYR A 165 3.30 -10.42 12.63
N MET A 166 2.52 -11.07 11.77
CA MET A 166 1.51 -10.41 10.91
C MET A 166 0.34 -9.87 11.75
N LYS A 167 -0.08 -10.57 12.79
CA LYS A 167 -1.07 -10.08 13.76
C LYS A 167 -0.62 -8.76 14.41
N ASN A 168 0.63 -8.68 14.86
CA ASN A 168 1.17 -7.46 15.46
C ASN A 168 1.34 -6.32 14.45
N LEU A 169 1.55 -6.67 13.18
CA LEU A 169 1.58 -5.68 12.09
C LEU A 169 0.21 -5.03 11.90
N LEU A 170 -0.88 -5.81 11.88
CA LEU A 170 -2.23 -5.28 11.75
C LEU A 170 -2.59 -4.29 12.86
N LYS A 171 -2.07 -4.45 14.08
CA LYS A 171 -2.30 -3.52 15.19
C LYS A 171 -1.75 -2.11 14.97
N LYS A 172 -0.90 -1.92 13.95
CA LYS A 172 -0.34 -0.63 13.55
C LYS A 172 -1.21 0.13 12.56
N VAL A 173 -2.23 -0.53 12.02
CA VAL A 173 -3.23 0.10 11.15
C VAL A 173 -4.19 0.92 12.00
N HIS A 174 -4.39 2.18 11.62
CA HIS A 174 -5.19 3.14 12.37
C HIS A 174 -6.67 2.75 12.43
N CYS A 175 -7.24 2.31 11.30
CA CYS A 175 -8.63 1.86 11.24
C CYS A 175 -8.84 0.91 10.04
N PHE A 176 -9.75 -0.05 10.23
CA PHE A 176 -10.18 -0.99 9.19
C PHE A 176 -11.62 -0.70 8.78
N PHE A 177 -11.84 -0.42 7.52
CA PHE A 177 -13.16 -0.36 6.91
C PHE A 177 -13.43 -1.69 6.20
N VAL A 178 -14.20 -2.56 6.85
CA VAL A 178 -14.46 -3.93 6.42
C VAL A 178 -15.81 -4.06 5.74
N GLN A 179 -15.94 -5.05 4.85
CA GLN A 179 -17.17 -5.26 4.08
C GLN A 179 -18.27 -6.01 4.84
N ASN A 180 -17.93 -6.77 5.90
CA ASN A 180 -18.91 -7.60 6.58
C ASN A 180 -18.60 -7.78 8.08
N VAL A 181 -19.61 -8.26 8.80
CA VAL A 181 -19.55 -8.54 10.24
C VAL A 181 -18.53 -9.64 10.56
N GLU A 182 -18.39 -10.65 9.70
CA GLU A 182 -17.44 -11.74 9.90
C GLU A 182 -16.00 -11.22 9.97
N SER A 183 -15.62 -10.35 9.04
CA SER A 183 -14.31 -9.69 9.04
C SER A 183 -14.06 -8.87 10.31
N GLN A 184 -15.09 -8.15 10.78
CA GLN A 184 -15.00 -7.39 12.03
C GLN A 184 -14.81 -8.32 13.24
N ASN A 185 -15.55 -9.43 13.31
CA ASN A 185 -15.44 -10.39 14.39
C ASN A 185 -14.06 -11.08 14.39
N LEU A 186 -13.51 -11.39 13.22
CA LEU A 186 -12.15 -11.92 13.08
C LEU A 186 -11.10 -10.93 13.61
N LEU A 187 -11.21 -9.64 13.29
CA LEU A 187 -10.31 -8.61 13.83
C LEU A 187 -10.43 -8.51 15.36
N ARG A 188 -11.67 -8.53 15.91
CA ARG A 188 -11.90 -8.53 17.34
C ARG A 188 -11.30 -9.74 18.06
N SER A 189 -11.31 -10.93 17.41
CA SER A 189 -10.73 -12.16 17.98
C SER A 189 -9.21 -12.08 18.19
N ILE A 190 -8.56 -11.11 17.55
CA ILE A 190 -7.13 -10.83 17.71
C ILE A 190 -6.85 -9.48 18.41
N ASN A 191 -7.85 -8.96 19.13
CA ASN A 191 -7.79 -7.70 19.89
C ASN A 191 -7.56 -6.45 19.00
N ILE A 192 -8.20 -6.41 17.83
CA ILE A 192 -8.29 -5.22 16.97
C ILE A 192 -9.75 -4.76 16.99
N THR A 193 -10.00 -3.62 17.63
CA THR A 193 -11.36 -3.05 17.83
C THR A 193 -11.63 -1.83 16.95
N ASN A 194 -10.62 -1.23 16.35
CA ASN A 194 -10.68 -0.05 15.49
C ASN A 194 -11.14 -0.42 14.07
N SER A 195 -12.34 -1.03 13.96
CA SER A 195 -12.92 -1.46 12.69
C SER A 195 -14.37 -0.99 12.53
N LYS A 196 -14.75 -0.61 11.31
CA LYS A 196 -16.09 -0.19 10.91
C LYS A 196 -16.57 -0.99 9.70
N ILE A 197 -17.85 -1.35 9.68
CA ILE A 197 -18.47 -2.02 8.52
C ILE A 197 -18.96 -0.94 7.57
N ILE A 198 -18.66 -1.09 6.28
CA ILE A 198 -19.01 -0.14 5.20
C ILE A 198 -19.71 -0.81 4.00
N GLY A 199 -19.88 -2.12 4.01
CA GLY A 199 -20.55 -2.89 2.95
C GLY A 199 -21.93 -3.34 3.33
#